data_250057a84966e4468154d218c2b35cb3
#
_entry.id   250057a84966e4468154d218c2b35cb3
#
_cell.length_a   1.000
_cell.length_b   1.000
_cell.length_c   1.000
_cell.angle_alpha   90.00
_cell.angle_beta   90.00
_cell.angle_gamma   90.00
#
_symmetry.space_group_name_H-M   'P 1'
#
loop_
_entity.id
_entity.type
_entity.pdbx_description
1 polymer ?
#
loop_
_entity_poly.entity_id
_entity_poly.type
_entity_poly.pdbx_seq_one_letter_code
_entity_poly.pdbx_strand_id
1 'polypeptide(L)'
;MKLKKLFKFAICILSLILTIIYIIYRIFYTLPTSLGALSLILAIIILLVEIWESIDFFTYFINILLTNKKSPKIPNFNIINEIPDIDVFIATYNESPNILTRTIEACKNMEYPDKNKIHIYVCDDGDRLEIKNLTIKMDVNYISRSNRKDAKAGNYNNALLKTNSPYIATFDSDMAPTKDFLLTTLPFFYSEKNVGFVQLPQSFINPDIFQYRLKMQNKIPFEQDYFYHSIQIAKNKTNSVVYCGTNALFSRQSLKDANGFATGTLSEDIATGMIVESKGYKGIALNKIGAYGICVNDFSAFAKQRTRWARGCIQMLKKYKILTIKGLSVRQKLEYMSCVSYWFFGIRRLIYLLAPLLFSIFGIIVVDCNLLTFISIWLPTYVLKRFGLDIIEGNKRSSTWNKIYETILTPVLCFKVLAEFIGFKQTNFNVTPKNTSNYTMEKENKKVLSWHLSLFILNIIGFIMCIARVYDNSIENYILSFVWTFSNIFYLFISIVFDLRYKRYDYKNFVPNKINKYSKLALIRREK
;
A
#
# COMPACT_ATOMS: atom_id res chain seq x y z
N MET A 1 -10.04 -1.32 -30.16
CA MET A 1 -10.23 -0.79 -28.79
C MET A 1 -11.45 -1.38 -28.08
N LYS A 2 -12.63 -1.45 -28.73
CA LYS A 2 -13.86 -2.05 -28.14
C LYS A 2 -13.69 -3.53 -27.76
N LEU A 3 -13.09 -4.36 -28.61
CA LEU A 3 -12.91 -5.81 -28.40
C LEU A 3 -12.03 -6.12 -27.16
N LYS A 4 -10.91 -5.39 -26.97
CA LYS A 4 -10.06 -5.55 -25.76
C LYS A 4 -10.80 -5.17 -24.47
N LYS A 5 -11.72 -4.21 -24.53
CA LYS A 5 -12.53 -3.81 -23.39
C LYS A 5 -13.57 -4.88 -23.05
N LEU A 6 -14.23 -5.42 -24.08
CA LEU A 6 -15.21 -6.51 -23.93
C LEU A 6 -14.55 -7.77 -23.35
N PHE A 7 -13.36 -8.12 -23.83
CA PHE A 7 -12.58 -9.25 -23.32
C PHE A 7 -12.22 -9.10 -21.83
N LYS A 8 -11.73 -7.92 -21.43
CA LYS A 8 -11.45 -7.65 -20.00
C LYS A 8 -12.71 -7.73 -19.13
N PHE A 9 -13.82 -7.22 -19.63
CA PHE A 9 -15.10 -7.29 -18.94
C PHE A 9 -15.57 -8.75 -18.79
N ALA A 10 -15.46 -9.55 -19.84
CA ALA A 10 -15.81 -10.97 -19.83
C ALA A 10 -14.96 -11.76 -18.82
N ILE A 11 -13.64 -11.52 -18.76
CA ILE A 11 -12.74 -12.12 -17.75
C ILE A 11 -13.20 -11.76 -16.35
N CYS A 12 -13.56 -10.50 -16.09
CA CYS A 12 -14.04 -10.07 -14.78
C CYS A 12 -15.32 -10.81 -14.38
N ILE A 13 -16.33 -10.82 -15.24
CA ILE A 13 -17.63 -11.46 -14.96
C ILE A 13 -17.43 -12.97 -14.75
N LEU A 14 -16.70 -13.62 -15.64
CA LEU A 14 -16.44 -15.06 -15.53
C LEU A 14 -15.68 -15.40 -14.24
N SER A 15 -14.68 -14.60 -13.87
CA SER A 15 -13.96 -14.78 -12.60
C SER A 15 -14.87 -14.64 -11.37
N LEU A 16 -15.83 -13.69 -11.40
CA LEU A 16 -16.79 -13.51 -10.31
C LEU A 16 -17.72 -14.72 -10.22
N ILE A 17 -18.30 -15.15 -11.35
CA ILE A 17 -19.22 -16.31 -11.40
C ILE A 17 -18.51 -17.57 -10.89
N LEU A 18 -17.34 -17.88 -11.42
CA LEU A 18 -16.59 -19.08 -11.02
C LEU A 18 -16.16 -19.03 -9.54
N THR A 19 -15.87 -17.85 -9.02
CA THR A 19 -15.55 -17.71 -7.59
C THR A 19 -16.78 -18.01 -6.73
N ILE A 20 -17.96 -17.57 -7.13
CA ILE A 20 -19.22 -17.88 -6.41
C ILE A 20 -19.48 -19.39 -6.47
N ILE A 21 -19.38 -20.00 -7.65
CA ILE A 21 -19.55 -21.46 -7.82
C ILE A 21 -18.55 -22.21 -6.94
N TYR A 22 -17.29 -21.79 -6.93
CA TYR A 22 -16.25 -22.39 -6.09
C TYR A 22 -16.59 -22.33 -4.60
N ILE A 23 -17.00 -21.16 -4.09
CA ILE A 23 -17.34 -21.01 -2.67
C ILE A 23 -18.57 -21.85 -2.30
N ILE A 24 -19.60 -21.90 -3.15
CA ILE A 24 -20.78 -22.76 -2.94
C ILE A 24 -20.33 -24.23 -2.88
N TYR A 25 -19.50 -24.67 -3.82
CA TYR A 25 -18.97 -26.03 -3.84
C TYR A 25 -18.15 -26.34 -2.57
N ARG A 26 -17.31 -25.41 -2.11
CA ARG A 26 -16.52 -25.55 -0.88
C ARG A 26 -17.40 -25.73 0.35
N ILE A 27 -18.50 -24.98 0.45
CA ILE A 27 -19.41 -25.04 1.61
C ILE A 27 -20.20 -26.34 1.65
N PHE A 28 -20.74 -26.76 0.52
CA PHE A 28 -21.72 -27.87 0.51
C PHE A 28 -21.11 -29.25 0.21
N TYR A 29 -19.93 -29.32 -0.42
CA TYR A 29 -19.42 -30.59 -0.97
C TYR A 29 -17.98 -30.93 -0.54
N THR A 30 -17.30 -30.08 0.25
CA THR A 30 -15.88 -30.35 0.56
C THR A 30 -15.54 -30.26 2.05
N LEU A 31 -16.52 -30.02 2.91
CA LEU A 31 -16.30 -30.03 4.35
C LEU A 31 -16.26 -31.46 4.89
N PRO A 32 -15.22 -31.84 5.66
CA PRO A 32 -15.03 -33.20 6.17
C PRO A 32 -15.92 -33.48 7.40
N THR A 33 -17.23 -33.48 7.21
CA THR A 33 -18.22 -33.61 8.31
C THR A 33 -18.19 -34.97 8.98
N SER A 34 -17.73 -36.02 8.28
CA SER A 34 -17.61 -37.39 8.78
C SER A 34 -16.24 -37.71 9.41
N LEU A 35 -15.23 -36.82 9.24
CA LEU A 35 -13.83 -37.09 9.61
C LEU A 35 -13.43 -36.54 10.98
N GLY A 36 -14.41 -36.16 11.82
CA GLY A 36 -14.19 -35.68 13.18
C GLY A 36 -14.07 -34.18 13.32
N ALA A 37 -14.24 -33.71 14.56
CA ALA A 37 -14.34 -32.29 14.88
C ALA A 37 -13.09 -31.48 14.53
N LEU A 38 -11.89 -32.02 14.70
CA LEU A 38 -10.64 -31.32 14.40
C LEU A 38 -10.51 -31.02 12.91
N SER A 39 -10.76 -32.01 12.04
CA SER A 39 -10.76 -31.84 10.58
C SER A 39 -11.76 -30.77 10.16
N LEU A 40 -12.97 -30.82 10.70
CA LEU A 40 -14.04 -29.86 10.39
C LEU A 40 -13.67 -28.43 10.83
N ILE A 41 -13.17 -28.24 12.06
CA ILE A 41 -12.77 -26.91 12.56
C ILE A 41 -11.67 -26.30 11.68
N LEU A 42 -10.62 -27.08 11.36
CA LEU A 42 -9.52 -26.61 10.51
C LEU A 42 -9.98 -26.33 9.07
N ALA A 43 -10.88 -27.16 8.52
CA ALA A 43 -11.49 -26.93 7.20
C ALA A 43 -12.31 -25.62 7.19
N ILE A 44 -13.09 -25.35 8.24
CA ILE A 44 -13.87 -24.10 8.37
C ILE A 44 -12.94 -22.89 8.45
N ILE A 45 -11.83 -22.95 9.20
CA ILE A 45 -10.85 -21.85 9.26
C ILE A 45 -10.30 -21.53 7.87
N ILE A 46 -9.91 -22.56 7.10
CA ILE A 46 -9.40 -22.37 5.73
C ILE A 46 -10.49 -21.78 4.84
N LEU A 47 -11.72 -22.30 4.90
CA LEU A 47 -12.86 -21.81 4.14
C LEU A 47 -13.18 -20.33 4.46
N LEU A 48 -13.13 -19.93 5.73
CA LEU A 48 -13.32 -18.53 6.12
C LEU A 48 -12.26 -17.62 5.51
N VAL A 49 -11.01 -18.08 5.42
CA VAL A 49 -9.92 -17.32 4.75
C VAL A 49 -10.19 -17.23 3.24
N GLU A 50 -10.64 -18.28 2.59
CA GLU A 50 -10.99 -18.28 1.16
C GLU A 50 -12.19 -17.36 0.87
N ILE A 51 -13.19 -17.32 1.74
CA ILE A 51 -14.33 -16.40 1.65
C ILE A 51 -13.84 -14.96 1.82
N TRP A 52 -12.99 -14.70 2.82
CA TRP A 52 -12.42 -13.37 3.05
C TRP A 52 -11.64 -12.87 1.83
N GLU A 53 -10.73 -13.69 1.28
CA GLU A 53 -10.02 -13.31 0.04
C GLU A 53 -10.97 -13.08 -1.15
N SER A 54 -12.06 -13.84 -1.20
CA SER A 54 -13.06 -13.67 -2.26
C SER A 54 -13.84 -12.36 -2.12
N ILE A 55 -14.14 -11.92 -0.90
CA ILE A 55 -14.75 -10.60 -0.64
C ILE A 55 -13.82 -9.47 -1.09
N ASP A 56 -12.52 -9.53 -0.72
CA ASP A 56 -11.52 -8.55 -1.16
C ASP A 56 -11.41 -8.52 -2.70
N PHE A 57 -11.41 -9.71 -3.32
CA PHE A 57 -11.38 -9.88 -4.76
C PHE A 57 -12.63 -9.30 -5.44
N PHE A 58 -13.83 -9.57 -4.93
CA PHE A 58 -15.09 -9.01 -5.45
C PHE A 58 -15.10 -7.48 -5.36
N THR A 59 -14.74 -6.93 -4.21
CA THR A 59 -14.69 -5.47 -4.02
C THR A 59 -13.80 -4.84 -5.07
N TYR A 60 -12.62 -5.41 -5.30
CA TYR A 60 -11.67 -4.90 -6.28
C TYR A 60 -12.17 -5.05 -7.73
N PHE A 61 -12.70 -6.22 -8.10
CA PHE A 61 -13.19 -6.47 -9.47
C PHE A 61 -14.41 -5.62 -9.81
N ILE A 62 -15.34 -5.45 -8.89
CA ILE A 62 -16.50 -4.56 -9.07
C ILE A 62 -16.02 -3.12 -9.31
N ASN A 63 -14.99 -2.67 -8.57
CA ASN A 63 -14.41 -1.35 -8.80
C ASN A 63 -13.79 -1.23 -10.20
N ILE A 64 -13.06 -2.24 -10.66
CA ILE A 64 -12.51 -2.26 -12.03
C ILE A 64 -13.61 -2.17 -13.08
N LEU A 65 -14.66 -2.97 -12.94
CA LEU A 65 -15.79 -2.97 -13.88
C LEU A 65 -16.48 -1.61 -13.96
N LEU A 66 -16.64 -0.95 -12.83
CA LEU A 66 -17.38 0.31 -12.73
C LEU A 66 -16.55 1.55 -13.13
N THR A 67 -15.22 1.51 -13.05
CA THR A 67 -14.40 2.73 -13.18
C THR A 67 -13.77 2.94 -14.54
N ASN A 68 -13.73 1.94 -15.44
CA ASN A 68 -12.96 1.98 -16.69
C ASN A 68 -11.47 2.36 -16.51
N LYS A 69 -10.96 2.47 -15.29
CA LYS A 69 -9.56 2.78 -14.89
C LYS A 69 -8.93 3.99 -15.60
N LYS A 70 -9.71 4.98 -15.95
CA LYS A 70 -9.17 6.22 -16.48
C LYS A 70 -8.92 7.18 -15.34
N SER A 71 -7.69 7.67 -15.26
CA SER A 71 -7.38 8.85 -14.46
C SER A 71 -8.27 10.01 -14.91
N PRO A 72 -8.78 10.83 -14.00
CA PRO A 72 -9.47 12.06 -14.36
C PRO A 72 -8.62 12.87 -15.34
N LYS A 73 -9.26 13.52 -16.32
CA LYS A 73 -8.57 14.46 -17.21
C LYS A 73 -8.23 15.69 -16.39
N ILE A 74 -6.98 16.14 -16.51
CA ILE A 74 -6.54 17.38 -15.86
C ILE A 74 -7.23 18.54 -16.59
N PRO A 75 -8.00 19.40 -15.86
CA PRO A 75 -8.63 20.56 -16.46
C PRO A 75 -7.58 21.59 -16.89
N ASN A 76 -7.95 22.46 -17.83
CA ASN A 76 -7.06 23.54 -18.25
C ASN A 76 -6.86 24.53 -17.09
N PHE A 77 -5.63 24.96 -16.84
CA PHE A 77 -5.32 25.92 -15.79
C PHE A 77 -5.98 27.29 -16.03
N ASN A 78 -6.25 27.65 -17.28
CA ASN A 78 -6.87 28.93 -17.68
C ASN A 78 -8.33 29.12 -17.17
N ILE A 79 -8.95 28.10 -16.56
CA ILE A 79 -10.25 28.26 -15.90
C ILE A 79 -10.18 29.05 -14.60
N ILE A 80 -8.97 29.32 -14.11
CA ILE A 80 -8.70 30.06 -12.88
C ILE A 80 -8.53 31.53 -13.24
N ASN A 81 -9.53 32.34 -12.93
CA ASN A 81 -9.51 33.77 -13.22
C ASN A 81 -8.59 34.53 -12.26
N GLU A 82 -8.70 34.26 -10.95
CA GLU A 82 -7.85 34.83 -9.92
C GLU A 82 -6.91 33.76 -9.37
N ILE A 83 -5.62 34.02 -9.48
CA ILE A 83 -4.59 33.10 -9.00
C ILE A 83 -4.57 33.15 -7.46
N PRO A 84 -4.91 32.04 -6.76
CA PRO A 84 -4.96 32.04 -5.31
C PRO A 84 -3.58 31.91 -4.67
N ASP A 85 -3.47 32.27 -3.39
CA ASP A 85 -2.33 31.94 -2.55
C ASP A 85 -2.32 30.45 -2.17
N ILE A 86 -1.13 29.89 -2.04
CA ILE A 86 -0.93 28.47 -1.69
C ILE A 86 0.11 28.35 -0.60
N ASP A 87 -0.26 27.75 0.51
CA ASP A 87 0.68 27.35 1.55
C ASP A 87 1.27 25.96 1.21
N VAL A 88 2.58 25.83 1.22
CA VAL A 88 3.30 24.58 1.00
C VAL A 88 3.90 24.13 2.32
N PHE A 89 3.38 23.05 2.90
CA PHE A 89 3.87 22.48 4.15
C PHE A 89 4.86 21.36 3.89
N ILE A 90 6.09 21.50 4.36
CA ILE A 90 7.13 20.46 4.33
C ILE A 90 7.36 19.99 5.76
N ALA A 91 6.89 18.77 6.08
CA ALA A 91 7.08 18.20 7.42
C ALA A 91 8.47 17.60 7.57
N THR A 92 9.16 17.97 8.65
CA THR A 92 10.46 17.39 9.02
C THR A 92 10.58 17.18 10.53
N TYR A 93 11.42 16.23 10.96
CA TYR A 93 11.68 15.95 12.37
C TYR A 93 13.17 15.71 12.63
N ASN A 94 13.79 14.73 11.97
CA ASN A 94 15.19 14.33 12.15
C ASN A 94 15.94 14.10 10.84
N GLU A 95 15.33 14.48 9.72
CA GLU A 95 15.95 14.34 8.41
C GLU A 95 17.11 15.34 8.26
N SER A 96 18.13 14.94 7.48
CA SER A 96 19.31 15.77 7.27
C SER A 96 18.98 17.04 6.48
N PRO A 97 19.68 18.15 6.73
CA PRO A 97 19.51 19.39 5.96
C PRO A 97 19.62 19.19 4.45
N ASN A 98 20.53 18.32 4.00
CA ASN A 98 20.75 18.04 2.57
C ASN A 98 19.53 17.42 1.87
N ILE A 99 18.75 16.59 2.57
CA ILE A 99 17.53 16.03 2.03
C ILE A 99 16.47 17.12 1.90
N LEU A 100 16.31 17.91 2.96
CA LEU A 100 15.33 18.99 3.02
C LEU A 100 15.61 20.08 1.98
N THR A 101 16.89 20.45 1.77
CA THR A 101 17.31 21.44 0.75
C THR A 101 16.75 21.07 -0.63
N ARG A 102 16.84 19.81 -1.03
CA ARG A 102 16.31 19.34 -2.33
C ARG A 102 14.81 19.53 -2.46
N THR A 103 14.07 19.26 -1.39
CA THR A 103 12.61 19.39 -1.38
C THR A 103 12.22 20.86 -1.40
N ILE A 104 12.91 21.74 -0.64
CA ILE A 104 12.68 23.19 -0.67
C ILE A 104 12.97 23.74 -2.08
N GLU A 105 14.11 23.38 -2.68
CA GLU A 105 14.45 23.81 -4.06
C GLU A 105 13.39 23.37 -5.07
N ALA A 106 12.89 22.13 -4.95
CA ALA A 106 11.84 21.63 -5.83
C ALA A 106 10.53 22.42 -5.63
N CYS A 107 10.17 22.76 -4.39
CA CYS A 107 8.99 23.57 -4.10
C CYS A 107 9.12 25.00 -4.68
N LYS A 108 10.28 25.65 -4.54
CA LYS A 108 10.55 26.97 -5.15
C LYS A 108 10.48 26.92 -6.69
N ASN A 109 10.84 25.78 -7.28
CA ASN A 109 10.84 25.58 -8.74
C ASN A 109 9.48 25.13 -9.31
N MET A 110 8.42 24.96 -8.49
CA MET A 110 7.08 24.70 -9.01
C MET A 110 6.62 25.82 -9.92
N GLU A 111 6.08 25.50 -11.09
CA GLU A 111 5.52 26.47 -12.03
C GLU A 111 4.20 27.02 -11.51
N TYR A 112 4.10 28.34 -11.44
CA TYR A 112 2.91 29.05 -11.00
C TYR A 112 2.93 30.46 -11.61
N PRO A 113 1.78 31.03 -12.05
CA PRO A 113 1.78 32.31 -12.74
C PRO A 113 2.36 33.47 -11.92
N ASP A 114 2.08 33.47 -10.61
CA ASP A 114 2.67 34.44 -9.66
C ASP A 114 3.37 33.68 -8.53
N LYS A 115 4.70 33.70 -8.55
CA LYS A 115 5.55 33.01 -7.57
C LYS A 115 5.40 33.56 -6.14
N ASN A 116 5.04 34.83 -5.99
CA ASN A 116 4.85 35.46 -4.69
C ASN A 116 3.66 34.90 -3.92
N LYS A 117 2.77 34.19 -4.61
CA LYS A 117 1.60 33.52 -4.03
C LYS A 117 1.89 32.07 -3.58
N ILE A 118 3.13 31.62 -3.65
CA ILE A 118 3.57 30.34 -3.09
C ILE A 118 4.32 30.61 -1.78
N HIS A 119 3.71 30.26 -0.67
CA HIS A 119 4.29 30.43 0.67
C HIS A 119 4.80 29.10 1.19
N ILE A 120 6.12 28.91 1.22
CA ILE A 120 6.76 27.67 1.64
C ILE A 120 7.04 27.71 3.14
N TYR A 121 6.56 26.72 3.87
CA TYR A 121 6.72 26.55 5.30
C TYR A 121 7.41 25.22 5.61
N VAL A 122 8.59 25.29 6.22
CA VAL A 122 9.25 24.13 6.81
C VAL A 122 8.72 23.95 8.22
N CYS A 123 7.93 22.89 8.41
CA CYS A 123 7.29 22.53 9.67
C CYS A 123 8.20 21.54 10.42
N ASP A 124 9.07 22.05 11.31
CA ASP A 124 10.09 21.27 12.01
C ASP A 124 9.65 20.86 13.42
N ASP A 125 9.28 19.59 13.61
CA ASP A 125 8.99 19.01 14.92
C ASP A 125 10.26 18.78 15.77
N GLY A 126 11.44 18.88 15.16
CA GLY A 126 12.73 18.80 15.84
C GLY A 126 13.12 20.07 16.57
N ASP A 127 12.57 21.22 16.19
CA ASP A 127 12.95 22.55 16.64
C ASP A 127 14.47 22.79 16.55
N ARG A 128 15.02 22.53 15.36
CA ARG A 128 16.47 22.44 15.11
C ARG A 128 17.01 23.75 14.57
N LEU A 129 18.01 24.32 15.27
CA LEU A 129 18.66 25.56 14.86
C LEU A 129 19.27 25.47 13.45
N GLU A 130 19.85 24.32 13.10
CA GLU A 130 20.41 24.08 11.76
C GLU A 130 19.35 24.18 10.64
N ILE A 131 18.11 23.73 10.90
CA ILE A 131 17.00 23.81 9.95
C ILE A 131 16.47 25.24 9.89
N LYS A 132 16.37 25.93 11.04
CA LYS A 132 16.00 27.36 11.07
C LYS A 132 17.00 28.20 10.27
N ASN A 133 18.29 27.97 10.43
CA ASN A 133 19.34 28.67 9.65
C ASN A 133 19.25 28.32 8.14
N LEU A 134 18.94 27.06 7.81
CA LEU A 134 18.71 26.63 6.42
C LEU A 134 17.54 27.39 5.80
N THR A 135 16.40 27.52 6.52
CA THR A 135 15.22 28.21 6.00
C THR A 135 15.49 29.68 5.74
N ILE A 136 16.25 30.38 6.62
CA ILE A 136 16.70 31.76 6.42
C ILE A 136 17.56 31.87 5.15
N LYS A 137 18.57 30.97 5.01
CA LYS A 137 19.44 30.92 3.81
C LYS A 137 18.68 30.68 2.52
N MET A 138 17.62 29.90 2.58
CA MET A 138 16.81 29.53 1.41
C MET A 138 15.61 30.45 1.19
N ASP A 139 15.45 31.50 2.01
CA ASP A 139 14.33 32.43 1.94
C ASP A 139 12.97 31.70 1.91
N VAL A 140 12.69 30.93 2.97
CA VAL A 140 11.44 30.23 3.22
C VAL A 140 11.06 30.29 4.69
N ASN A 141 9.78 30.11 5.01
CA ASN A 141 9.27 30.26 6.36
C ASN A 141 9.61 29.02 7.22
N TYR A 142 9.88 29.26 8.50
CA TYR A 142 10.12 28.27 9.53
C TYR A 142 8.97 28.23 10.53
N ILE A 143 8.42 27.04 10.79
CA ILE A 143 7.42 26.81 11.83
C ILE A 143 7.90 25.67 12.72
N SER A 144 8.01 25.94 14.02
CA SER A 144 8.22 24.91 15.05
C SER A 144 7.14 24.99 16.12
N ARG A 145 7.15 24.00 17.01
CA ARG A 145 6.25 23.92 18.17
C ARG A 145 6.95 23.23 19.35
N SER A 146 6.59 23.61 20.56
CA SER A 146 7.13 23.00 21.79
C SER A 146 6.48 21.63 22.08
N ASN A 147 5.19 21.48 21.79
CA ASN A 147 4.45 20.25 22.03
C ASN A 147 4.46 19.36 20.77
N ARG A 148 5.12 18.22 20.85
CA ARG A 148 5.24 17.24 19.76
C ARG A 148 4.11 16.20 19.70
N LYS A 149 3.00 16.47 20.39
CA LYS A 149 1.84 15.57 20.39
C LYS A 149 1.31 15.35 18.96
N ASP A 150 0.87 14.11 18.67
CA ASP A 150 0.29 13.71 17.40
C ASP A 150 1.23 13.83 16.17
N ALA A 151 2.55 13.83 16.41
CA ALA A 151 3.58 13.76 15.37
C ALA A 151 3.28 14.68 14.15
N LYS A 152 3.36 14.17 12.92
CA LYS A 152 3.20 14.93 11.68
C LYS A 152 1.84 15.63 11.56
N ALA A 153 0.74 14.97 11.93
CA ALA A 153 -0.58 15.59 11.88
C ALA A 153 -0.69 16.79 12.83
N GLY A 154 -0.18 16.63 14.06
CA GLY A 154 -0.11 17.73 15.02
C GLY A 154 0.77 18.89 14.53
N ASN A 155 1.87 18.58 13.82
CA ASN A 155 2.74 19.60 13.22
C ASN A 155 2.02 20.36 12.10
N TYR A 156 1.32 19.67 11.20
CA TYR A 156 0.51 20.31 10.17
C TYR A 156 -0.66 21.10 10.76
N ASN A 157 -1.29 20.64 11.84
CA ASN A 157 -2.34 21.40 12.52
C ASN A 157 -1.80 22.70 13.14
N ASN A 158 -0.59 22.67 13.72
CA ASN A 158 0.07 23.90 14.19
C ASN A 158 0.38 24.87 13.03
N ALA A 159 0.82 24.37 11.87
CA ALA A 159 1.03 25.19 10.69
C ALA A 159 -0.29 25.76 10.14
N LEU A 160 -1.36 24.96 10.14
CA LEU A 160 -2.70 25.37 9.70
C LEU A 160 -3.25 26.58 10.50
N LEU A 161 -2.93 26.66 11.79
CA LEU A 161 -3.32 27.77 12.66
C LEU A 161 -2.50 29.06 12.43
N LYS A 162 -1.31 28.94 11.85
CA LYS A 162 -0.37 30.06 11.63
C LYS A 162 -0.37 30.59 10.19
N THR A 163 -1.20 30.02 9.32
CA THR A 163 -1.23 30.33 7.88
C THR A 163 -2.66 30.50 7.39
N ASN A 164 -2.85 31.17 6.24
CA ASN A 164 -4.18 31.60 5.82
C ASN A 164 -4.54 31.32 4.35
N SER A 165 -3.59 30.85 3.50
CA SER A 165 -3.88 30.61 2.08
C SER A 165 -5.04 29.64 1.89
N PRO A 166 -5.88 29.81 0.85
CA PRO A 166 -7.06 28.98 0.61
C PRO A 166 -6.73 27.52 0.26
N TYR A 167 -5.51 27.27 -0.20
CA TYR A 167 -5.05 25.92 -0.56
C TYR A 167 -3.76 25.57 0.15
N ILE A 168 -3.59 24.27 0.45
CA ILE A 168 -2.44 23.75 1.20
C ILE A 168 -1.87 22.55 0.45
N ALA A 169 -0.62 22.65 0.00
CA ALA A 169 0.13 21.52 -0.54
C ALA A 169 0.97 20.88 0.58
N THR A 170 0.96 19.54 0.66
CA THR A 170 1.69 18.80 1.69
C THR A 170 2.78 17.93 1.10
N PHE A 171 4.01 18.01 1.64
CA PHE A 171 5.15 17.20 1.23
C PHE A 171 5.91 16.67 2.45
N ASP A 172 6.41 15.44 2.33
CA ASP A 172 7.45 14.94 3.22
C ASP A 172 8.80 15.60 2.89
N SER A 173 9.69 15.70 3.86
CA SER A 173 11.02 16.29 3.69
C SER A 173 11.87 15.66 2.59
N ASP A 174 11.55 14.43 2.16
CA ASP A 174 12.26 13.66 1.12
C ASP A 174 11.46 13.47 -0.17
N MET A 175 10.37 14.23 -0.35
CA MET A 175 9.49 14.17 -1.52
C MET A 175 9.54 15.49 -2.30
N ALA A 176 10.39 15.52 -3.33
CA ALA A 176 10.57 16.69 -4.18
C ALA A 176 9.45 16.76 -5.25
N PRO A 177 8.58 17.80 -5.23
CA PRO A 177 7.51 17.96 -6.21
C PRO A 177 8.00 18.12 -7.65
N THR A 178 7.17 17.73 -8.60
CA THR A 178 7.37 18.06 -10.01
C THR A 178 7.04 19.53 -10.25
N LYS A 179 7.66 20.15 -11.27
CA LYS A 179 7.44 21.55 -11.57
C LYS A 179 5.97 21.89 -11.81
N ASP A 180 5.24 21.00 -12.45
CA ASP A 180 3.84 21.17 -12.83
C ASP A 180 2.84 20.67 -11.77
N PHE A 181 3.29 20.46 -10.53
CA PHE A 181 2.42 19.94 -9.45
C PHE A 181 1.19 20.82 -9.24
N LEU A 182 1.37 22.12 -9.07
CA LEU A 182 0.28 23.06 -8.84
C LEU A 182 -0.61 23.24 -10.08
N LEU A 183 0.01 23.33 -11.28
CA LEU A 183 -0.73 23.40 -12.53
C LEU A 183 -1.57 22.15 -12.81
N THR A 184 -1.18 21.03 -12.20
CA THR A 184 -1.89 19.76 -12.35
C THR A 184 -3.03 19.60 -11.34
N THR A 185 -2.86 20.10 -10.11
CA THR A 185 -3.79 19.82 -9.01
C THR A 185 -4.82 20.92 -8.79
N LEU A 186 -4.43 22.18 -8.86
CA LEU A 186 -5.29 23.32 -8.54
C LEU A 186 -6.53 23.42 -9.45
N PRO A 187 -6.48 23.18 -10.77
CA PRO A 187 -7.65 23.34 -11.63
C PRO A 187 -8.85 22.48 -11.25
N PHE A 188 -8.66 21.38 -10.52
CA PHE A 188 -9.78 20.53 -10.09
C PHE A 188 -10.72 21.24 -9.12
N PHE A 189 -10.19 22.14 -8.28
CA PHE A 189 -11.01 22.89 -7.31
C PHE A 189 -11.93 23.93 -7.98
N TYR A 190 -11.65 24.27 -9.24
CA TYR A 190 -12.45 25.22 -10.04
C TYR A 190 -13.34 24.50 -11.05
N SER A 191 -12.98 23.27 -11.46
CA SER A 191 -13.75 22.51 -12.45
C SER A 191 -14.81 21.60 -11.84
N GLU A 192 -14.64 21.21 -10.57
CA GLU A 192 -15.55 20.31 -9.86
C GLU A 192 -16.02 20.94 -8.54
N LYS A 193 -17.25 20.63 -8.15
CA LYS A 193 -17.79 21.10 -6.86
C LYS A 193 -17.27 20.26 -5.70
N ASN A 194 -17.04 20.90 -4.58
CA ASN A 194 -16.69 20.29 -3.29
C ASN A 194 -15.44 19.41 -3.33
N VAL A 195 -14.41 19.79 -4.07
CA VAL A 195 -13.12 19.09 -4.02
C VAL A 195 -12.43 19.39 -2.69
N GLY A 196 -12.16 18.37 -1.92
CA GLY A 196 -11.44 18.46 -0.64
C GLY A 196 -9.94 18.36 -0.81
N PHE A 197 -9.50 17.39 -1.63
CA PHE A 197 -8.08 17.22 -1.91
C PHE A 197 -7.85 16.51 -3.26
N VAL A 198 -6.66 16.76 -3.81
CA VAL A 198 -6.14 16.07 -5.01
C VAL A 198 -4.83 15.38 -4.63
N GLN A 199 -4.79 14.05 -4.77
CA GLN A 199 -3.66 13.19 -4.44
C GLN A 199 -2.91 12.75 -5.70
N LEU A 200 -1.60 12.98 -5.76
CA LEU A 200 -0.72 12.47 -6.79
C LEU A 200 0.13 11.30 -6.26
N PRO A 201 0.51 10.33 -7.12
CA PRO A 201 1.32 9.19 -6.70
C PRO A 201 2.73 9.62 -6.27
N GLN A 202 3.27 8.88 -5.32
CA GLN A 202 4.70 8.90 -5.01
C GLN A 202 5.46 8.14 -6.11
N SER A 203 6.63 8.62 -6.46
CA SER A 203 7.60 7.89 -7.26
C SER A 203 8.97 7.94 -6.59
N PHE A 204 9.81 6.96 -6.85
CA PHE A 204 11.10 6.86 -6.19
C PHE A 204 12.23 6.80 -7.22
N ILE A 205 13.34 7.44 -6.88
CA ILE A 205 14.53 7.51 -7.76
C ILE A 205 15.43 6.28 -7.64
N ASN A 206 15.33 5.57 -6.54
CA ASN A 206 16.07 4.34 -6.27
C ASN A 206 15.13 3.12 -6.31
N PRO A 207 15.65 1.92 -6.62
CA PRO A 207 14.86 0.68 -6.58
C PRO A 207 14.35 0.41 -5.17
N ASP A 208 13.21 -0.27 -5.06
CA ASP A 208 12.76 -0.79 -3.78
C ASP A 208 13.64 -1.95 -3.29
N ILE A 209 13.44 -2.35 -2.04
CA ILE A 209 14.25 -3.39 -1.40
C ILE A 209 14.11 -4.76 -2.08
N PHE A 210 12.94 -5.07 -2.68
CA PHE A 210 12.71 -6.33 -3.39
C PHE A 210 13.43 -6.33 -4.73
N GLN A 211 13.28 -5.25 -5.51
CA GLN A 211 13.97 -5.06 -6.78
C GLN A 211 15.49 -5.16 -6.59
N TYR A 212 16.01 -4.55 -5.52
CA TYR A 212 17.43 -4.54 -5.24
C TYR A 212 17.95 -5.92 -4.79
N ARG A 213 17.38 -6.50 -3.71
CA ARG A 213 17.85 -7.76 -3.14
C ARG A 213 17.71 -8.94 -4.09
N LEU A 214 16.65 -8.95 -4.90
CA LEU A 214 16.42 -10.00 -5.89
C LEU A 214 17.16 -9.76 -7.21
N LYS A 215 17.86 -8.62 -7.36
CA LYS A 215 18.54 -8.17 -8.61
C LYS A 215 17.57 -8.08 -9.79
N MET A 216 16.38 -7.56 -9.55
CA MET A 216 15.27 -7.49 -10.52
C MET A 216 14.87 -6.04 -10.81
N GLN A 217 15.81 -5.07 -10.73
CA GLN A 217 15.55 -3.67 -11.07
C GLN A 217 14.99 -3.55 -12.49
N ASN A 218 13.91 -2.80 -12.65
CA ASN A 218 13.18 -2.60 -13.91
C ASN A 218 12.55 -3.88 -14.53
N LYS A 219 12.65 -5.04 -13.88
CA LYS A 219 12.04 -6.30 -14.36
C LYS A 219 10.74 -6.64 -13.63
N ILE A 220 10.60 -6.16 -12.40
CA ILE A 220 9.39 -6.34 -11.58
C ILE A 220 8.80 -4.98 -11.23
N PRO A 221 7.47 -4.88 -11.04
CA PRO A 221 6.84 -3.65 -10.57
C PRO A 221 7.43 -3.19 -9.24
N PHE A 222 7.46 -1.89 -9.00
CA PHE A 222 7.70 -1.35 -7.67
C PHE A 222 6.54 -1.76 -6.75
N GLU A 223 6.82 -2.08 -5.49
CA GLU A 223 5.82 -2.67 -4.59
C GLU A 223 4.55 -1.82 -4.46
N GLN A 224 4.68 -0.48 -4.51
CA GLN A 224 3.55 0.45 -4.38
C GLN A 224 2.89 0.84 -5.71
N ASP A 225 3.43 0.45 -6.86
CA ASP A 225 2.89 0.85 -8.17
C ASP A 225 1.43 0.44 -8.35
N TYR A 226 1.08 -0.77 -7.89
CA TYR A 226 -0.28 -1.28 -7.96
C TYR A 226 -1.27 -0.43 -7.16
N PHE A 227 -0.87 0.00 -5.97
CA PHE A 227 -1.71 0.86 -5.13
C PHE A 227 -1.95 2.21 -5.80
N TYR A 228 -0.89 2.93 -6.18
CA TYR A 228 -1.03 4.29 -6.72
C TYR A 228 -1.66 4.33 -8.11
N HIS A 229 -1.26 3.42 -8.99
CA HIS A 229 -1.63 3.49 -10.41
C HIS A 229 -2.87 2.68 -10.78
N SER A 230 -3.43 1.91 -9.84
CA SER A 230 -4.63 1.11 -10.07
C SER A 230 -5.68 1.28 -8.97
N ILE A 231 -5.36 0.95 -7.71
CA ILE A 231 -6.33 0.99 -6.61
C ILE A 231 -6.82 2.43 -6.36
N GLN A 232 -5.90 3.38 -6.20
CA GLN A 232 -6.23 4.80 -5.98
C GLN A 232 -7.08 5.37 -7.12
N ILE A 233 -6.74 5.05 -8.38
CA ILE A 233 -7.50 5.52 -9.54
C ILE A 233 -8.92 4.94 -9.55
N ALA A 234 -9.08 3.67 -9.17
CA ALA A 234 -10.39 3.04 -9.06
C ALA A 234 -11.27 3.72 -7.98
N LYS A 235 -10.67 4.17 -6.88
CA LYS A 235 -11.32 4.82 -5.75
C LYS A 235 -11.94 6.20 -6.07
N ASN A 236 -11.54 6.88 -7.16
CA ASN A 236 -12.22 8.09 -7.64
C ASN A 236 -13.73 7.88 -7.84
N LYS A 237 -14.14 6.72 -8.34
CA LYS A 237 -15.54 6.43 -8.63
C LYS A 237 -16.41 6.30 -7.37
N THR A 238 -15.80 5.85 -6.29
CA THR A 238 -16.48 5.62 -5.01
C THR A 238 -16.32 6.78 -4.04
N ASN A 239 -15.54 7.79 -4.41
CA ASN A 239 -15.14 8.89 -3.54
C ASN A 239 -14.53 8.34 -2.22
N SER A 240 -13.55 7.46 -2.35
CA SER A 240 -12.83 6.85 -1.23
C SER A 240 -11.32 6.90 -1.44
N VAL A 241 -10.86 7.97 -2.04
CA VAL A 241 -9.45 8.23 -2.34
C VAL A 241 -8.66 8.34 -1.04
N VAL A 242 -7.56 7.63 -0.95
CA VAL A 242 -6.71 7.66 0.24
C VAL A 242 -5.74 8.83 0.15
N TYR A 243 -5.76 9.73 1.13
CA TYR A 243 -4.65 10.66 1.34
C TYR A 243 -3.45 9.89 1.90
N CYS A 244 -2.29 10.06 1.27
CA CYS A 244 -1.08 9.27 1.56
C CYS A 244 -0.03 10.04 2.38
N GLY A 245 -0.43 11.12 3.04
CA GLY A 245 0.43 11.92 3.91
C GLY A 245 1.31 12.92 3.19
N THR A 246 1.46 12.84 1.87
CA THR A 246 2.33 13.68 1.04
C THR A 246 1.80 13.79 -0.38
N ASN A 247 2.32 14.72 -1.18
CA ASN A 247 1.97 14.90 -2.60
C ASN A 247 0.47 15.17 -2.84
N ALA A 248 -0.15 15.92 -1.96
CA ALA A 248 -1.55 16.30 -2.08
C ALA A 248 -1.73 17.81 -1.96
N LEU A 249 -2.72 18.33 -2.68
CA LEU A 249 -3.23 19.69 -2.54
C LEU A 249 -4.61 19.63 -1.88
N PHE A 250 -4.81 20.36 -0.79
CA PHE A 250 -6.08 20.45 -0.05
C PHE A 250 -6.74 21.82 -0.23
N SER A 251 -8.05 21.85 -0.20
CA SER A 251 -8.81 23.06 0.16
C SER A 251 -8.69 23.26 1.67
N ARG A 252 -8.33 24.50 2.11
CA ARG A 252 -8.29 24.83 3.53
C ARG A 252 -9.65 24.67 4.19
N GLN A 253 -10.72 24.98 3.48
CA GLN A 253 -12.08 24.82 4.00
C GLN A 253 -12.39 23.35 4.32
N SER A 254 -11.99 22.42 3.45
CA SER A 254 -12.21 20.99 3.70
C SER A 254 -11.47 20.48 4.95
N LEU A 255 -10.27 21.01 5.22
CA LEU A 255 -9.53 20.71 6.46
C LEU A 255 -10.17 21.35 7.68
N LYS A 256 -10.66 22.60 7.58
CA LYS A 256 -11.40 23.24 8.68
C LYS A 256 -12.65 22.46 9.07
N ASP A 257 -13.44 22.04 8.10
CA ASP A 257 -14.66 21.27 8.32
C ASP A 257 -14.37 19.84 8.87
N ALA A 258 -13.19 19.32 8.57
CA ALA A 258 -12.67 18.06 9.12
C ALA A 258 -12.03 18.22 10.52
N ASN A 259 -12.00 19.43 11.09
CA ASN A 259 -11.27 19.79 12.32
C ASN A 259 -9.74 19.58 12.21
N GLY A 260 -9.18 19.87 11.05
CA GLY A 260 -7.75 19.74 10.75
C GLY A 260 -7.35 18.35 10.27
N PHE A 261 -6.05 18.08 10.30
CA PHE A 261 -5.50 16.75 10.04
C PHE A 261 -5.84 15.81 11.20
N ALA A 262 -6.28 14.62 10.90
CA ALA A 262 -6.68 13.62 11.91
C ALA A 262 -5.51 13.24 12.81
N THR A 263 -5.78 13.02 14.09
CA THR A 263 -4.77 12.68 15.09
C THR A 263 -5.06 11.36 15.79
N GLY A 264 -4.12 10.88 16.62
CA GLY A 264 -4.32 9.73 17.52
C GLY A 264 -4.41 8.37 16.84
N THR A 265 -3.88 8.24 15.62
CA THR A 265 -3.63 6.97 14.91
C THR A 265 -2.26 7.04 14.24
N LEU A 266 -1.64 5.89 14.00
CA LEU A 266 -0.34 5.82 13.31
C LEU A 266 -0.44 6.02 11.78
N SER A 267 -1.65 6.04 11.23
CA SER A 267 -1.98 6.38 9.82
C SER A 267 -3.01 7.52 9.82
N GLU A 268 -2.56 8.67 10.31
CA GLU A 268 -3.34 9.90 10.41
C GLU A 268 -3.75 10.45 9.04
N ASP A 269 -2.97 10.13 8.03
CA ASP A 269 -3.18 10.51 6.64
C ASP A 269 -4.44 9.86 6.06
N ILE A 270 -4.55 8.53 6.12
CA ILE A 270 -5.75 7.81 5.65
C ILE A 270 -6.98 8.31 6.40
N ALA A 271 -6.86 8.51 7.72
CA ALA A 271 -7.96 9.02 8.54
C ALA A 271 -8.36 10.44 8.14
N THR A 272 -7.41 11.32 7.81
CA THR A 272 -7.69 12.68 7.33
C THR A 272 -8.50 12.67 6.05
N GLY A 273 -8.06 11.91 5.03
CA GLY A 273 -8.79 11.77 3.77
C GLY A 273 -10.21 11.26 3.99
N MET A 274 -10.37 10.21 4.80
CA MET A 274 -11.67 9.64 5.14
C MET A 274 -12.61 10.65 5.83
N ILE A 275 -12.09 11.44 6.78
CA ILE A 275 -12.90 12.43 7.50
C ILE A 275 -13.31 13.55 6.54
N VAL A 276 -12.41 14.06 5.70
CA VAL A 276 -12.72 15.06 4.68
C VAL A 276 -13.84 14.56 3.76
N GLU A 277 -13.76 13.33 3.28
CA GLU A 277 -14.80 12.73 2.45
C GLU A 277 -16.14 12.54 3.22
N SER A 278 -16.08 12.24 4.52
CA SER A 278 -17.28 12.12 5.37
C SER A 278 -18.02 13.44 5.56
N LYS A 279 -17.35 14.58 5.30
CA LYS A 279 -17.96 15.91 5.28
C LYS A 279 -18.58 16.28 3.93
N GLY A 280 -18.62 15.35 2.98
CA GLY A 280 -19.22 15.55 1.65
C GLY A 280 -18.25 16.10 0.61
N TYR A 281 -16.95 16.19 0.94
CA TYR A 281 -15.93 16.59 -0.01
C TYR A 281 -15.50 15.42 -0.91
N LYS A 282 -14.92 15.76 -2.07
CA LYS A 282 -14.36 14.78 -3.00
C LYS A 282 -12.85 14.68 -2.84
N GLY A 283 -12.34 13.45 -2.75
CA GLY A 283 -10.95 13.13 -2.99
C GLY A 283 -10.73 12.77 -4.46
N ILE A 284 -9.67 13.30 -5.08
CA ILE A 284 -9.31 13.02 -6.48
C ILE A 284 -7.90 12.41 -6.52
N ALA A 285 -7.76 11.21 -7.09
CA ALA A 285 -6.47 10.59 -7.35
C ALA A 285 -6.10 10.67 -8.84
N LEU A 286 -4.89 11.10 -9.13
CA LEU A 286 -4.37 11.22 -10.49
C LEU A 286 -3.32 10.13 -10.75
N ASN A 287 -3.25 9.69 -12.02
CA ASN A 287 -2.20 8.76 -12.48
C ASN A 287 -1.03 9.52 -13.13
N LYS A 288 -0.63 10.63 -12.52
CA LYS A 288 0.50 11.46 -12.96
C LYS A 288 1.43 11.65 -11.78
N ILE A 289 2.70 11.35 -11.94
CA ILE A 289 3.70 11.49 -10.88
C ILE A 289 3.75 12.96 -10.45
N GLY A 290 3.56 13.19 -9.15
CA GLY A 290 3.54 14.53 -8.55
C GLY A 290 4.81 14.88 -7.79
N ALA A 291 5.56 13.88 -7.34
CA ALA A 291 6.84 14.08 -6.66
C ALA A 291 7.74 12.85 -6.76
N TYR A 292 9.04 13.09 -6.59
CA TYR A 292 10.07 12.05 -6.54
C TYR A 292 10.72 12.02 -5.16
N GLY A 293 10.79 10.83 -4.57
CA GLY A 293 11.40 10.61 -3.26
C GLY A 293 12.51 9.57 -3.27
N ILE A 294 13.01 9.27 -2.06
CA ILE A 294 13.98 8.22 -1.81
C ILE A 294 13.30 7.10 -1.04
N CYS A 295 13.23 5.93 -1.65
CA CYS A 295 12.70 4.73 -1.02
C CYS A 295 13.66 4.21 0.06
N VAL A 296 13.11 3.54 1.07
CA VAL A 296 13.89 2.88 2.13
C VAL A 296 14.82 1.82 1.54
N ASN A 297 16.08 1.83 1.95
CA ASN A 297 17.15 1.00 1.38
C ASN A 297 17.58 -0.18 2.27
N ASP A 298 16.92 -0.41 3.40
CA ASP A 298 17.13 -1.57 4.26
C ASP A 298 15.79 -2.21 4.67
N PHE A 299 15.81 -3.54 4.89
CA PHE A 299 14.60 -4.30 5.18
C PHE A 299 14.06 -4.04 6.59
N SER A 300 14.90 -3.74 7.57
CA SER A 300 14.47 -3.43 8.94
C SER A 300 13.62 -2.15 8.96
N ALA A 301 14.11 -1.09 8.32
CA ALA A 301 13.38 0.17 8.20
C ALA A 301 12.08 0.00 7.38
N PHE A 302 12.13 -0.77 6.27
CA PHE A 302 10.97 -1.12 5.48
C PHE A 302 9.92 -1.88 6.30
N ALA A 303 10.33 -2.91 7.04
CA ALA A 303 9.46 -3.71 7.90
C ALA A 303 8.80 -2.87 9.02
N LYS A 304 9.53 -1.94 9.62
CA LYS A 304 9.01 -0.97 10.61
C LYS A 304 7.97 -0.05 9.97
N GLN A 305 8.25 0.47 8.78
CA GLN A 305 7.31 1.32 8.02
C GLN A 305 6.01 0.57 7.71
N ARG A 306 6.08 -0.65 7.17
CA ARG A 306 4.90 -1.46 6.85
C ARG A 306 4.12 -1.87 8.11
N THR A 307 4.82 -2.18 9.20
CA THR A 307 4.18 -2.47 10.50
C THR A 307 3.41 -1.24 11.02
N ARG A 308 3.99 -0.04 10.91
CA ARG A 308 3.34 1.20 11.32
C ARG A 308 2.06 1.45 10.51
N TRP A 309 2.12 1.29 9.19
CA TRP A 309 0.95 1.47 8.32
C TRP A 309 -0.15 0.45 8.65
N ALA A 310 0.21 -0.82 8.80
CA ALA A 310 -0.75 -1.87 9.15
C ALA A 310 -1.47 -1.59 10.46
N ARG A 311 -0.71 -1.28 11.52
CA ARG A 311 -1.28 -0.92 12.84
C ARG A 311 -2.12 0.34 12.77
N GLY A 312 -1.66 1.36 12.06
CA GLY A 312 -2.39 2.60 11.88
C GLY A 312 -3.76 2.40 11.21
N CYS A 313 -3.85 1.54 10.20
CA CYS A 313 -5.12 1.18 9.57
C CYS A 313 -6.09 0.49 10.56
N ILE A 314 -5.57 -0.41 11.43
CA ILE A 314 -6.39 -1.07 12.46
C ILE A 314 -6.84 -0.06 13.52
N GLN A 315 -5.96 0.84 13.95
CA GLN A 315 -6.28 1.92 14.90
C GLN A 315 -7.36 2.85 14.32
N MET A 316 -7.26 3.19 13.03
CA MET A 316 -8.27 3.98 12.33
C MET A 316 -9.65 3.29 12.35
N LEU A 317 -9.70 1.98 12.04
CA LEU A 317 -10.94 1.20 12.13
C LEU A 317 -11.60 1.33 13.50
N LYS A 318 -10.81 1.16 14.57
CA LYS A 318 -11.31 1.17 15.95
C LYS A 318 -11.70 2.56 16.43
N LYS A 319 -10.85 3.57 16.16
CA LYS A 319 -11.05 4.94 16.64
C LYS A 319 -12.23 5.60 15.95
N TYR A 320 -12.29 5.53 14.63
CA TYR A 320 -13.31 6.23 13.86
C TYR A 320 -14.54 5.36 13.53
N LYS A 321 -14.56 4.09 14.00
CA LYS A 321 -15.69 3.17 13.82
C LYS A 321 -16.21 3.20 12.37
N ILE A 322 -15.36 2.86 11.40
CA ILE A 322 -15.60 3.04 9.94
C ILE A 322 -17.00 2.60 9.51
N LEU A 323 -17.51 1.48 10.06
CA LEU A 323 -18.81 0.95 9.68
C LEU A 323 -20.00 1.86 10.09
N THR A 324 -19.83 2.67 11.13
CA THR A 324 -20.90 3.52 11.70
C THR A 324 -20.67 5.01 11.51
N ILE A 325 -19.50 5.42 10.96
CA ILE A 325 -19.22 6.85 10.71
C ILE A 325 -20.28 7.47 9.83
N LYS A 326 -20.80 8.63 10.25
CA LYS A 326 -21.78 9.41 9.49
C LYS A 326 -21.11 10.12 8.30
N GLY A 327 -21.89 10.36 7.24
CA GLY A 327 -21.43 11.08 6.05
C GLY A 327 -20.76 10.21 4.98
N LEU A 328 -20.33 8.98 5.30
CA LEU A 328 -19.84 8.04 4.30
C LEU A 328 -20.97 7.10 3.83
N SER A 329 -21.05 6.90 2.53
CA SER A 329 -21.90 5.88 1.92
C SER A 329 -21.42 4.47 2.31
N VAL A 330 -22.30 3.46 2.22
CA VAL A 330 -21.96 2.05 2.47
C VAL A 330 -20.77 1.62 1.62
N ARG A 331 -20.74 2.06 0.37
CA ARG A 331 -19.64 1.73 -0.55
C ARG A 331 -18.31 2.32 -0.12
N GLN A 332 -18.26 3.59 0.30
CA GLN A 332 -17.06 4.19 0.87
C GLN A 332 -16.57 3.44 2.10
N LYS A 333 -17.50 3.04 2.99
CA LYS A 333 -17.16 2.24 4.18
C LYS A 333 -16.51 0.90 3.80
N LEU A 334 -17.04 0.19 2.81
CA LEU A 334 -16.46 -1.06 2.30
C LEU A 334 -15.07 -0.84 1.70
N GLU A 335 -14.85 0.26 0.98
CA GLU A 335 -13.55 0.62 0.42
C GLU A 335 -12.50 0.92 1.50
N TYR A 336 -12.87 1.61 2.57
CA TYR A 336 -11.98 1.84 3.71
C TYR A 336 -11.75 0.56 4.53
N MET A 337 -12.77 -0.31 4.66
CA MET A 337 -12.61 -1.65 5.23
C MET A 337 -11.63 -2.51 4.42
N SER A 338 -11.67 -2.42 3.09
CA SER A 338 -10.70 -3.11 2.22
C SER A 338 -9.26 -2.65 2.46
N CYS A 339 -9.04 -1.35 2.73
CA CYS A 339 -7.71 -0.85 3.12
C CYS A 339 -7.22 -1.47 4.44
N VAL A 340 -8.10 -1.72 5.39
CA VAL A 340 -7.76 -2.41 6.65
C VAL A 340 -7.54 -3.91 6.40
N SER A 341 -8.46 -4.55 5.65
CA SER A 341 -8.43 -5.98 5.31
C SER A 341 -7.13 -6.39 4.62
N TYR A 342 -6.59 -5.53 3.75
CA TYR A 342 -5.32 -5.76 3.08
C TYR A 342 -4.21 -6.19 4.06
N TRP A 343 -4.07 -5.52 5.19
CA TRP A 343 -2.98 -5.76 6.14
C TRP A 343 -3.03 -7.12 6.86
N PHE A 344 -4.14 -7.84 6.75
CA PHE A 344 -4.27 -9.20 7.28
C PHE A 344 -3.70 -10.27 6.33
N PHE A 345 -3.12 -9.89 5.20
CA PHE A 345 -2.53 -10.84 4.25
C PHE A 345 -1.49 -11.76 4.91
N GLY A 346 -0.72 -11.27 5.90
CA GLY A 346 0.26 -12.09 6.61
C GLY A 346 -0.36 -13.26 7.35
N ILE A 347 -1.53 -13.09 7.96
CA ILE A 347 -2.27 -14.17 8.64
C ILE A 347 -2.81 -15.16 7.61
N ARG A 348 -3.46 -14.66 6.55
CA ARG A 348 -3.98 -15.49 5.46
C ARG A 348 -2.86 -16.31 4.81
N ARG A 349 -1.73 -15.66 4.52
CA ARG A 349 -0.57 -16.32 3.93
C ARG A 349 0.03 -17.39 4.83
N LEU A 350 0.12 -17.15 6.13
CA LEU A 350 0.57 -18.15 7.11
C LEU A 350 -0.34 -19.38 7.11
N ILE A 351 -1.66 -19.17 7.11
CA ILE A 351 -2.62 -20.28 7.06
C ILE A 351 -2.40 -21.12 5.78
N TYR A 352 -2.22 -20.50 4.61
CA TYR A 352 -1.95 -21.24 3.37
C TYR A 352 -0.58 -21.91 3.33
N LEU A 353 0.42 -21.40 4.05
CA LEU A 353 1.73 -22.05 4.17
C LEU A 353 1.65 -23.31 5.07
N LEU A 354 0.73 -23.33 6.04
CA LEU A 354 0.55 -24.44 6.99
C LEU A 354 -0.52 -25.44 6.53
N ALA A 355 -1.55 -25.00 5.81
CA ALA A 355 -2.70 -25.83 5.46
C ALA A 355 -2.34 -27.19 4.80
N PRO A 356 -1.44 -27.27 3.80
CA PRO A 356 -1.09 -28.57 3.20
C PRO A 356 -0.34 -29.49 4.17
N LEU A 357 0.32 -28.92 5.19
CA LEU A 357 1.06 -29.70 6.19
C LEU A 357 0.12 -30.47 7.15
N LEU A 358 -1.12 -29.99 7.33
CA LEU A 358 -2.12 -30.67 8.15
C LEU A 358 -2.37 -32.09 7.61
N PHE A 359 -2.52 -32.23 6.31
CA PHE A 359 -2.70 -33.54 5.69
C PHE A 359 -1.35 -34.26 5.54
N SER A 360 -0.34 -33.64 4.94
CA SER A 360 0.90 -34.31 4.56
C SER A 360 1.68 -34.85 5.77
N ILE A 361 1.71 -34.13 6.90
CA ILE A 361 2.45 -34.52 8.11
C ILE A 361 1.53 -35.27 9.08
N PHE A 362 0.33 -34.72 9.35
CA PHE A 362 -0.54 -35.22 10.41
C PHE A 362 -1.70 -36.11 9.91
N GLY A 363 -1.91 -36.24 8.60
CA GLY A 363 -3.02 -37.01 8.01
C GLY A 363 -4.40 -36.35 8.21
N ILE A 364 -4.45 -35.06 8.61
CA ILE A 364 -5.72 -34.36 8.86
C ILE A 364 -6.28 -33.83 7.53
N ILE A 365 -7.39 -34.39 7.10
CA ILE A 365 -8.09 -33.99 5.88
C ILE A 365 -8.87 -32.70 6.15
N VAL A 366 -8.58 -31.64 5.40
CA VAL A 366 -9.26 -30.34 5.48
C VAL A 366 -10.08 -30.01 4.22
N VAL A 367 -9.95 -30.82 3.19
CA VAL A 367 -10.74 -30.75 1.97
C VAL A 367 -11.13 -32.18 1.62
N ASP A 368 -12.37 -32.54 1.83
CA ASP A 368 -12.92 -33.87 1.49
C ASP A 368 -13.72 -33.74 0.20
N CYS A 369 -13.17 -34.24 -0.91
CA CYS A 369 -13.77 -34.04 -2.22
C CYS A 369 -13.29 -35.08 -3.24
N ASN A 370 -14.08 -35.26 -4.28
CA ASN A 370 -13.61 -35.94 -5.50
C ASN A 370 -12.63 -35.01 -6.24
N LEU A 371 -11.42 -35.51 -6.53
CA LEU A 371 -10.32 -34.72 -7.11
C LEU A 371 -10.69 -34.12 -8.48
N LEU A 372 -11.31 -34.91 -9.37
CA LEU A 372 -11.66 -34.42 -10.71
C LEU A 372 -12.69 -33.30 -10.64
N THR A 373 -13.72 -33.45 -9.80
CA THR A 373 -14.72 -32.40 -9.58
C THR A 373 -14.10 -31.15 -8.95
N PHE A 374 -13.23 -31.32 -7.96
CA PHE A 374 -12.52 -30.20 -7.33
C PHE A 374 -11.66 -29.45 -8.34
N ILE A 375 -10.81 -30.15 -9.10
CA ILE A 375 -9.91 -29.51 -10.09
C ILE A 375 -10.73 -28.82 -11.18
N SER A 376 -11.83 -29.42 -11.66
CA SER A 376 -12.67 -28.83 -12.70
C SER A 376 -13.30 -27.48 -12.30
N ILE A 377 -13.52 -27.25 -11.00
CA ILE A 377 -14.07 -26.00 -10.45
C ILE A 377 -12.94 -25.06 -9.98
N TRP A 378 -11.98 -25.60 -9.22
CA TRP A 378 -10.91 -24.82 -8.61
C TRP A 378 -9.91 -24.26 -9.63
N LEU A 379 -9.45 -25.08 -10.59
CA LEU A 379 -8.39 -24.66 -11.51
C LEU A 379 -8.81 -23.51 -12.43
N PRO A 380 -9.99 -23.52 -13.08
CA PRO A 380 -10.44 -22.36 -13.86
C PRO A 380 -10.62 -21.11 -12.99
N THR A 381 -11.16 -21.28 -11.78
CA THR A 381 -11.32 -20.17 -10.82
C THR A 381 -9.95 -19.58 -10.46
N TYR A 382 -8.98 -20.42 -10.09
CA TYR A 382 -7.63 -20.01 -9.73
C TYR A 382 -6.91 -19.31 -10.88
N VAL A 383 -6.95 -19.89 -12.08
CA VAL A 383 -6.32 -19.34 -13.29
C VAL A 383 -6.89 -17.96 -13.61
N LEU A 384 -8.21 -17.82 -13.62
CA LEU A 384 -8.85 -16.54 -13.94
C LEU A 384 -8.67 -15.49 -12.83
N LYS A 385 -8.71 -15.86 -11.56
CA LYS A 385 -8.37 -14.94 -10.45
C LYS A 385 -6.93 -14.45 -10.56
N ARG A 386 -6.00 -15.33 -10.85
CA ARG A 386 -4.57 -15.03 -10.87
C ARG A 386 -4.16 -14.28 -12.14
N PHE A 387 -4.38 -14.87 -13.29
CA PHE A 387 -3.93 -14.31 -14.57
C PHE A 387 -4.89 -13.28 -15.14
N GLY A 388 -6.18 -13.40 -14.85
CA GLY A 388 -7.17 -12.40 -15.26
C GLY A 388 -6.85 -11.02 -14.71
N LEU A 389 -6.44 -10.91 -13.44
CA LEU A 389 -5.99 -9.65 -12.86
C LEU A 389 -4.71 -9.13 -13.52
N ASP A 390 -3.74 -9.99 -13.79
CA ASP A 390 -2.48 -9.58 -14.43
C ASP A 390 -2.73 -9.06 -15.86
N ILE A 391 -3.64 -9.70 -16.62
CA ILE A 391 -4.06 -9.23 -17.96
C ILE A 391 -4.75 -7.86 -17.88
N ILE A 392 -5.58 -7.64 -16.87
CA ILE A 392 -6.32 -6.38 -16.70
C ILE A 392 -5.38 -5.26 -16.28
N GLU A 393 -4.46 -5.52 -15.35
CA GLU A 393 -3.55 -4.54 -14.75
C GLU A 393 -2.30 -4.29 -15.61
N GLY A 394 -1.90 -5.27 -16.40
CA GLY A 394 -0.68 -5.20 -17.19
C GLY A 394 0.57 -5.09 -16.31
N ASN A 395 1.54 -4.30 -16.72
CA ASN A 395 2.84 -4.17 -16.04
C ASN A 395 2.79 -3.55 -14.63
N LYS A 396 1.60 -3.12 -14.16
CA LYS A 396 1.45 -2.50 -12.83
C LYS A 396 1.30 -3.52 -11.71
N ARG A 397 0.98 -4.77 -12.05
CA ARG A 397 0.76 -5.85 -11.11
C ARG A 397 1.34 -7.16 -11.65
N SER A 398 1.81 -7.97 -10.74
CA SER A 398 2.11 -9.39 -10.99
C SER A 398 1.64 -10.21 -9.79
N SER A 399 0.72 -11.12 -10.02
CA SER A 399 0.19 -12.01 -8.97
C SER A 399 1.28 -12.86 -8.34
N THR A 400 2.30 -13.25 -9.10
CA THR A 400 3.44 -14.01 -8.59
C THR A 400 4.28 -13.16 -7.64
N TRP A 401 4.64 -11.94 -8.05
CA TRP A 401 5.45 -11.04 -7.22
C TRP A 401 4.71 -10.57 -5.98
N ASN A 402 3.41 -10.31 -6.07
CA ASN A 402 2.60 -9.98 -4.90
C ASN A 402 2.65 -11.11 -3.85
N LYS A 403 2.50 -12.38 -4.26
CA LYS A 403 2.62 -13.52 -3.34
C LYS A 403 4.02 -13.68 -2.74
N ILE A 404 5.07 -13.35 -3.49
CA ILE A 404 6.45 -13.31 -2.98
C ILE A 404 6.58 -12.24 -1.91
N TYR A 405 6.10 -11.00 -2.18
CA TYR A 405 6.14 -9.89 -1.21
C TYR A 405 5.36 -10.22 0.06
N GLU A 406 4.16 -10.79 -0.08
CA GLU A 406 3.35 -11.25 1.05
C GLU A 406 4.07 -12.31 1.86
N THR A 407 4.73 -13.29 1.20
CA THR A 407 5.49 -14.35 1.90
C THR A 407 6.66 -13.78 2.68
N ILE A 408 7.45 -12.88 2.08
CA ILE A 408 8.58 -12.20 2.73
C ILE A 408 8.13 -11.38 3.95
N LEU A 409 6.97 -10.72 3.87
CA LEU A 409 6.45 -9.86 4.93
C LEU A 409 5.65 -10.62 6.01
N THR A 410 5.24 -11.84 5.77
CA THR A 410 4.45 -12.65 6.71
C THR A 410 5.06 -12.73 8.11
N PRO A 411 6.34 -13.08 8.31
CA PRO A 411 6.95 -13.15 9.65
C PRO A 411 6.98 -11.80 10.37
N VAL A 412 7.00 -10.70 9.62
CA VAL A 412 7.06 -9.35 10.18
C VAL A 412 5.70 -8.84 10.61
N LEU A 413 4.64 -9.09 9.82
CA LEU A 413 3.33 -8.46 9.98
C LEU A 413 2.32 -9.33 10.70
N CYS A 414 2.33 -10.65 10.48
CA CYS A 414 1.29 -11.56 10.95
C CYS A 414 0.92 -11.34 12.43
N PHE A 415 1.86 -11.53 13.33
CA PHE A 415 1.60 -11.41 14.76
C PHE A 415 1.41 -9.97 15.24
N LYS A 416 2.06 -8.99 14.60
CA LYS A 416 1.92 -7.57 14.98
C LYS A 416 0.55 -7.01 14.61
N VAL A 417 0.01 -7.45 13.48
CA VAL A 417 -1.34 -7.10 13.03
C VAL A 417 -2.38 -7.73 13.94
N LEU A 418 -2.22 -9.03 14.25
CA LEU A 418 -3.11 -9.73 15.17
C LEU A 418 -3.09 -9.10 16.55
N ALA A 419 -1.91 -8.83 17.12
CA ALA A 419 -1.77 -8.19 18.42
C ALA A 419 -2.48 -6.82 18.48
N GLU A 420 -2.30 -5.96 17.46
CA GLU A 420 -3.01 -4.67 17.38
C GLU A 420 -4.54 -4.87 17.27
N PHE A 421 -4.96 -5.90 16.52
CA PHE A 421 -6.38 -6.20 16.36
C PHE A 421 -7.04 -6.68 17.66
N ILE A 422 -6.37 -7.50 18.47
CA ILE A 422 -6.90 -7.97 19.76
C ILE A 422 -6.70 -6.98 20.91
N GLY A 423 -5.99 -5.85 20.70
CA GLY A 423 -5.95 -4.74 21.67
C GLY A 423 -4.56 -4.35 22.19
N PHE A 424 -3.49 -5.05 21.84
CA PHE A 424 -2.11 -4.66 22.19
C PHE A 424 -1.67 -3.47 21.32
N LYS A 425 -2.03 -2.27 21.76
CA LYS A 425 -1.78 -1.02 21.02
C LYS A 425 -0.32 -0.61 21.09
N GLN A 426 0.24 -0.19 19.96
CA GLN A 426 1.46 0.60 19.93
C GLN A 426 1.08 2.09 19.90
N THR A 427 1.41 2.80 20.96
CA THR A 427 1.09 4.22 21.11
C THR A 427 2.22 5.14 20.61
N ASN A 428 3.46 4.67 20.64
CA ASN A 428 4.62 5.49 20.28
C ASN A 428 4.81 5.54 18.76
N PHE A 429 4.78 6.75 18.22
CA PHE A 429 5.16 7.02 16.84
C PHE A 429 6.69 6.96 16.71
N ASN A 430 7.20 5.83 16.23
CA ASN A 430 8.62 5.71 15.90
C ASN A 430 8.84 6.10 14.44
N VAL A 431 9.50 7.22 14.22
CA VAL A 431 9.95 7.64 12.88
C VAL A 431 10.79 6.52 12.25
N THR A 432 10.57 6.23 10.99
CA THR A 432 11.34 5.22 10.25
C THR A 432 12.81 5.67 10.20
N PRO A 433 13.75 4.96 10.84
CA PRO A 433 15.15 5.38 10.86
C PRO A 433 15.71 5.30 9.44
N LYS A 434 16.32 6.38 8.98
CA LYS A 434 17.02 6.42 7.68
C LYS A 434 18.43 5.80 7.75
N ASN A 435 18.94 5.56 8.97
CA ASN A 435 20.24 4.95 9.25
C ASN A 435 20.12 3.91 10.36
N THR A 436 19.64 2.69 10.02
CA THR A 436 19.64 1.56 10.94
C THR A 436 21.06 1.04 11.10
N SER A 437 21.50 0.71 12.33
CA SER A 437 22.83 0.12 12.53
C SER A 437 22.96 -1.24 11.83
N ASN A 438 24.16 -1.58 11.34
CA ASN A 438 24.40 -2.86 10.67
C ASN A 438 24.06 -4.06 11.59
N TYR A 439 24.36 -3.95 12.89
CA TYR A 439 24.03 -4.98 13.88
C TYR A 439 22.51 -5.22 13.99
N THR A 440 21.72 -4.16 14.07
CA THR A 440 20.25 -4.28 14.15
C THR A 440 19.68 -4.89 12.88
N MET A 441 20.19 -4.49 11.72
CA MET A 441 19.78 -5.06 10.42
C MET A 441 20.07 -6.55 10.35
N GLU A 442 21.24 -6.97 10.75
CA GLU A 442 21.66 -8.36 10.73
C GLU A 442 20.82 -9.23 11.68
N LYS A 443 20.59 -8.77 12.91
CA LYS A 443 19.77 -9.47 13.90
C LYS A 443 18.33 -9.66 13.43
N GLU A 444 17.69 -8.60 12.94
CA GLU A 444 16.30 -8.68 12.44
C GLU A 444 16.22 -9.58 11.21
N ASN A 445 17.19 -9.50 10.31
CA ASN A 445 17.22 -10.31 9.11
C ASN A 445 17.44 -11.80 9.43
N LYS A 446 18.31 -12.16 10.37
CA LYS A 446 18.50 -13.54 10.85
C LYS A 446 17.21 -14.12 11.43
N LYS A 447 16.44 -13.32 12.18
CA LYS A 447 15.13 -13.74 12.71
C LYS A 447 14.14 -14.06 11.60
N VAL A 448 14.05 -13.22 10.57
CA VAL A 448 13.14 -13.44 9.43
C VAL A 448 13.59 -14.65 8.61
N LEU A 449 14.90 -14.77 8.36
CA LEU A 449 15.48 -15.92 7.67
C LEU A 449 15.19 -17.23 8.41
N SER A 450 15.32 -17.28 9.73
CA SER A 450 15.04 -18.50 10.51
C SER A 450 13.58 -18.92 10.38
N TRP A 451 12.66 -17.96 10.28
CA TRP A 451 11.25 -18.21 10.06
C TRP A 451 10.98 -18.84 8.69
N HIS A 452 11.55 -18.25 7.63
CA HIS A 452 11.41 -18.78 6.28
C HIS A 452 12.06 -20.16 6.13
N LEU A 453 13.24 -20.38 6.73
CA LEU A 453 13.91 -21.68 6.74
C LEU A 453 13.09 -22.75 7.47
N SER A 454 12.53 -22.44 8.64
CA SER A 454 11.69 -23.38 9.39
C SER A 454 10.46 -23.80 8.57
N LEU A 455 9.73 -22.84 7.97
CA LEU A 455 8.59 -23.14 7.13
C LEU A 455 8.98 -23.87 5.83
N PHE A 456 10.14 -23.53 5.25
CA PHE A 456 10.67 -24.20 4.07
C PHE A 456 10.98 -25.69 4.37
N ILE A 457 11.69 -25.98 5.46
CA ILE A 457 12.00 -27.34 5.90
C ILE A 457 10.72 -28.13 6.18
N LEU A 458 9.75 -27.54 6.88
CA LEU A 458 8.45 -28.18 7.13
C LEU A 458 7.71 -28.52 5.83
N ASN A 459 7.72 -27.61 4.83
CA ASN A 459 7.08 -27.88 3.55
C ASN A 459 7.86 -28.91 2.72
N ILE A 460 9.21 -28.98 2.83
CA ILE A 460 9.99 -30.08 2.23
C ILE A 460 9.64 -31.42 2.87
N ILE A 461 9.59 -31.49 4.20
CA ILE A 461 9.17 -32.71 4.92
C ILE A 461 7.77 -33.12 4.47
N GLY A 462 6.80 -32.18 4.46
CA GLY A 462 5.45 -32.46 3.98
C GLY A 462 5.40 -32.95 2.53
N PHE A 463 6.23 -32.36 1.65
CA PHE A 463 6.34 -32.79 0.26
C PHE A 463 6.88 -34.23 0.12
N ILE A 464 7.93 -34.56 0.87
CA ILE A 464 8.51 -35.92 0.90
C ILE A 464 7.50 -36.92 1.45
N MET A 465 6.78 -36.55 2.54
CA MET A 465 5.75 -37.43 3.11
C MET A 465 4.58 -37.66 2.16
N CYS A 466 4.19 -36.66 1.35
CA CYS A 466 3.21 -36.87 0.28
C CYS A 466 3.67 -37.95 -0.72
N ILE A 467 4.95 -37.91 -1.11
CA ILE A 467 5.50 -38.93 -2.05
C ILE A 467 5.54 -40.31 -1.39
N ALA A 468 6.00 -40.39 -0.14
CA ALA A 468 6.15 -41.66 0.58
C ALA A 468 4.82 -42.35 0.88
N ARG A 469 3.72 -41.61 1.05
CA ARG A 469 2.39 -42.13 1.41
C ARG A 469 1.43 -42.31 0.24
N VAL A 470 1.85 -42.09 -0.99
CA VAL A 470 1.01 -42.24 -2.21
C VAL A 470 0.36 -43.66 -2.31
N TYR A 471 0.93 -44.63 -1.61
CA TYR A 471 0.43 -46.02 -1.61
C TYR A 471 -0.73 -46.29 -0.62
N ASP A 472 -1.05 -45.32 0.28
CA ASP A 472 -2.12 -45.44 1.27
C ASP A 472 -3.41 -44.71 0.84
N ASN A 473 -4.30 -45.36 0.19
CA ASN A 473 -5.77 -45.17 -0.01
C ASN A 473 -6.43 -43.78 -0.17
N SER A 474 -5.75 -42.66 -0.33
CA SER A 474 -6.39 -41.36 -0.60
C SER A 474 -5.56 -40.50 -1.56
N ILE A 475 -5.29 -41.02 -2.74
CA ILE A 475 -4.46 -40.38 -3.77
C ILE A 475 -4.88 -38.92 -4.05
N GLU A 476 -6.17 -38.62 -3.92
CA GLU A 476 -6.76 -37.29 -4.16
C GLU A 476 -6.21 -36.22 -3.22
N ASN A 477 -6.17 -36.53 -1.92
CA ASN A 477 -5.67 -35.60 -0.89
C ASN A 477 -4.14 -35.43 -0.99
N TYR A 478 -3.42 -36.46 -1.40
CA TYR A 478 -1.97 -36.40 -1.63
C TYR A 478 -1.64 -35.48 -2.80
N ILE A 479 -2.36 -35.54 -3.92
CA ILE A 479 -2.14 -34.70 -5.09
C ILE A 479 -2.37 -33.22 -4.73
N LEU A 480 -3.44 -32.90 -4.02
CA LEU A 480 -3.72 -31.52 -3.60
C LEU A 480 -2.62 -30.98 -2.67
N SER A 481 -2.24 -31.76 -1.66
CA SER A 481 -1.18 -31.38 -0.73
C SER A 481 0.18 -31.28 -1.40
N PHE A 482 0.48 -32.16 -2.35
CA PHE A 482 1.70 -32.13 -3.16
C PHE A 482 1.81 -30.83 -3.98
N VAL A 483 0.76 -30.45 -4.70
CA VAL A 483 0.73 -29.21 -5.50
C VAL A 483 0.88 -27.97 -4.61
N TRP A 484 0.24 -27.96 -3.44
CA TRP A 484 0.31 -26.83 -2.53
C TRP A 484 1.66 -26.71 -1.82
N THR A 485 2.23 -27.82 -1.33
CA THR A 485 3.56 -27.83 -0.71
C THR A 485 4.63 -27.42 -1.73
N PHE A 486 4.56 -27.91 -2.97
CA PHE A 486 5.47 -27.50 -4.04
C PHE A 486 5.39 -26.00 -4.33
N SER A 487 4.17 -25.45 -4.42
CA SER A 487 3.97 -24.02 -4.59
C SER A 487 4.53 -23.21 -3.41
N ASN A 488 4.35 -23.67 -2.17
CA ASN A 488 4.87 -23.03 -0.97
C ASN A 488 6.41 -23.07 -0.93
N ILE A 489 7.02 -24.19 -1.29
CA ILE A 489 8.47 -24.35 -1.40
C ILE A 489 9.06 -23.29 -2.35
N PHE A 490 8.42 -23.09 -3.51
CA PHE A 490 8.86 -22.09 -4.48
C PHE A 490 8.87 -20.67 -3.89
N TYR A 491 7.79 -20.25 -3.22
CA TYR A 491 7.71 -18.90 -2.62
C TYR A 491 8.67 -18.73 -1.43
N LEU A 492 8.80 -19.74 -0.59
CA LEU A 492 9.73 -19.74 0.54
C LEU A 492 11.18 -19.74 0.09
N PHE A 493 11.53 -20.48 -0.97
CA PHE A 493 12.87 -20.46 -1.55
C PHE A 493 13.27 -19.04 -2.00
N ILE A 494 12.39 -18.34 -2.73
CA ILE A 494 12.67 -16.96 -3.15
C ILE A 494 12.78 -16.03 -1.93
N SER A 495 11.98 -16.24 -0.88
CA SER A 495 12.06 -15.48 0.37
C SER A 495 13.40 -15.69 1.07
N ILE A 496 13.91 -16.92 1.11
CA ILE A 496 15.25 -17.25 1.65
C ILE A 496 16.35 -16.57 0.83
N VAL A 497 16.26 -16.61 -0.51
CA VAL A 497 17.22 -15.91 -1.39
C VAL A 497 17.21 -14.41 -1.12
N PHE A 498 16.04 -13.82 -0.89
CA PHE A 498 15.89 -12.42 -0.49
C PHE A 498 16.58 -12.14 0.85
N ASP A 499 16.38 -12.98 1.86
CA ASP A 499 16.94 -12.81 3.21
C ASP A 499 18.45 -12.97 3.23
N LEU A 500 19.01 -13.90 2.47
CA LEU A 500 20.45 -14.11 2.35
C LEU A 500 21.17 -12.90 1.74
N ARG A 501 20.45 -12.06 0.99
CA ARG A 501 20.99 -10.83 0.38
C ARG A 501 20.72 -9.59 1.25
N TYR A 502 20.97 -9.67 2.54
CA TYR A 502 20.56 -8.66 3.53
C TYR A 502 21.39 -7.37 3.54
N LYS A 503 22.50 -7.28 2.82
CA LYS A 503 23.35 -6.09 2.81
C LYS A 503 22.56 -4.87 2.31
N ARG A 504 22.74 -3.76 3.05
CA ARG A 504 22.23 -2.44 2.68
C ARG A 504 22.89 -2.00 1.38
N TYR A 505 22.13 -1.41 0.49
CA TYR A 505 22.73 -0.76 -0.67
C TYR A 505 22.89 0.75 -0.44
N ASP A 506 23.99 1.30 -0.96
CA ASP A 506 24.17 2.74 -0.98
C ASP A 506 23.34 3.33 -2.13
N TYR A 507 22.27 4.04 -1.77
CA TYR A 507 21.42 4.71 -2.76
C TYR A 507 22.19 5.78 -3.56
N LYS A 508 23.31 6.31 -3.04
CA LYS A 508 24.17 7.26 -3.74
C LYS A 508 24.68 6.70 -5.07
N ASN A 509 24.89 5.37 -5.16
CA ASN A 509 25.29 4.71 -6.40
C ASN A 509 24.18 4.72 -7.48
N PHE A 510 22.92 4.97 -7.10
CA PHE A 510 21.77 5.05 -8.03
C PHE A 510 21.36 6.49 -8.33
N VAL A 511 21.76 7.44 -7.47
CA VAL A 511 21.26 8.81 -7.45
C VAL A 511 22.12 9.79 -8.30
N PRO A 512 23.45 9.70 -8.41
CA PRO A 512 24.25 10.75 -9.03
C PRO A 512 23.96 10.97 -10.51
N ASN A 513 23.70 9.91 -11.26
CA ASN A 513 23.46 10.02 -12.72
C ASN A 513 21.99 10.24 -13.09
N LYS A 514 21.05 9.90 -12.21
CA LYS A 514 19.61 10.03 -12.47
C LYS A 514 18.99 11.27 -11.86
N ILE A 515 19.45 11.75 -10.70
CA ILE A 515 18.98 13.05 -10.14
C ILE A 515 19.42 14.19 -11.06
N ASN A 516 20.66 14.19 -11.56
CA ASN A 516 21.08 15.15 -12.59
C ASN A 516 20.28 14.95 -13.89
N LYS A 517 19.82 13.76 -14.21
CA LYS A 517 18.97 13.48 -15.36
C LYS A 517 17.48 13.80 -15.07
N TYR A 518 16.98 13.66 -13.84
CA TYR A 518 15.60 13.99 -13.48
C TYR A 518 15.44 15.44 -13.00
N SER A 519 16.42 16.05 -12.36
CA SER A 519 16.50 17.50 -12.23
C SER A 519 16.79 18.16 -13.59
N LYS A 520 17.59 17.54 -14.46
CA LYS A 520 17.68 17.88 -15.89
C LYS A 520 16.46 17.44 -16.69
N LEU A 521 15.75 16.35 -16.43
CA LEU A 521 14.51 15.97 -17.13
C LEU A 521 13.29 16.75 -16.61
N ALA A 522 13.28 17.21 -15.39
CA ALA A 522 12.42 18.32 -14.97
C ALA A 522 12.82 19.63 -15.70
N LEU A 523 14.08 19.76 -16.16
CA LEU A 523 14.60 20.85 -16.98
C LEU A 523 14.52 20.58 -18.50
N ILE A 524 14.50 19.32 -18.99
CA ILE A 524 14.73 18.95 -20.40
C ILE A 524 13.45 18.52 -21.15
N ARG A 525 12.27 18.37 -20.54
CA ARG A 525 11.02 18.28 -21.32
C ARG A 525 10.48 19.64 -21.75
N ARG A 526 11.38 20.51 -22.22
CA ARG A 526 11.01 21.71 -23.00
C ARG A 526 11.25 21.55 -24.52
N GLU A 527 11.75 20.39 -24.96
CA GLU A 527 12.00 20.18 -26.39
C GLU A 527 11.52 18.77 -26.77
N LYS A 528 10.24 18.63 -27.01
CA LYS A 528 9.58 17.89 -28.12
C LYS A 528 8.08 17.82 -27.90
#